data_2e63b81c41437d7279179ad3509f0118
#
_entry.id   2e63b81c41437d7279179ad3509f0118
#
_cell.length_a   1.000
_cell.length_b   1.000
_cell.length_c   1.000
_cell.angle_alpha   90.00
_cell.angle_beta   90.00
_cell.angle_gamma   90.00
#
_symmetry.space_group_name_H-M   'P 1'
#
loop_
_entity.id
_entity.type
_entity.pdbx_description
1 polymer ?
#
loop_
_entity_poly.entity_id
_entity_poly.type
_entity_poly.pdbx_seq_one_letter_code
_entity_poly.pdbx_strand_id
1 'polypeptide(L)'
;MFAPWFHWTSIVSFSVDVSRMIKEVAPRKQCRDTDHAMANAFARTHRSFQLLQKQFASFYGNYMSFTQTSAIYVVVVNTYLAVVGGSVRSLVLAVGMAYGVVQFLEAMAEVCHTSSDLLHEWRRVSRADLPLWFPRFHKSCRFLYIPVGRFFYVDRGLVLTVLAIMLDNSASVILTFC
;
A
#
# COMPACT_ATOMS: atom_id res chain seq x y z
N MET A 1 -9.81 6.22 23.78
CA MET A 1 -9.08 6.95 22.70
C MET A 1 -7.98 6.09 21.99
N PHE A 2 -8.00 4.76 22.10
CA PHE A 2 -6.94 3.87 21.55
C PHE A 2 -7.32 3.12 20.27
N ALA A 3 -8.55 3.26 19.78
CA ALA A 3 -9.06 2.51 18.63
C ALA A 3 -8.32 2.75 17.28
N PRO A 4 -7.87 3.98 16.91
CA PRO A 4 -7.26 4.19 15.60
C PRO A 4 -5.91 3.49 15.41
N TRP A 5 -5.11 3.35 16.46
CA TRP A 5 -3.79 2.70 16.40
C TRP A 5 -3.87 1.19 16.13
N PHE A 6 -4.89 0.50 16.70
CA PHE A 6 -5.11 -0.92 16.42
C PHE A 6 -5.42 -1.19 14.94
N HIS A 7 -6.18 -0.29 14.30
CA HIS A 7 -6.49 -0.44 12.88
C HIS A 7 -5.25 -0.22 12.00
N TRP A 8 -4.37 0.73 12.34
CA TRP A 8 -3.14 0.97 11.58
C TRP A 8 -2.19 -0.22 11.66
N THR A 9 -1.93 -0.74 12.84
CA THR A 9 -1.08 -1.92 13.01
C THR A 9 -1.64 -3.14 12.28
N SER A 10 -2.95 -3.35 12.34
CA SER A 10 -3.62 -4.45 11.63
C SER A 10 -3.49 -4.33 10.12
N ILE A 11 -3.63 -3.12 9.55
CA ILE A 11 -3.50 -2.86 8.11
C ILE A 11 -2.04 -3.05 7.67
N VAL A 12 -1.07 -2.56 8.43
CA VAL A 12 0.36 -2.75 8.14
C VAL A 12 0.72 -4.23 8.19
N SER A 13 0.33 -4.95 9.25
CA SER A 13 0.57 -6.40 9.36
C SER A 13 -0.06 -7.15 8.19
N PHE A 14 -1.31 -6.84 7.83
CA PHE A 14 -1.98 -7.40 6.67
C PHE A 14 -1.20 -7.16 5.38
N SER A 15 -0.73 -5.92 5.15
CA SER A 15 0.03 -5.57 3.95
C SER A 15 1.36 -6.33 3.88
N VAL A 16 2.07 -6.48 4.99
CA VAL A 16 3.31 -7.26 5.09
C VAL A 16 3.06 -8.73 4.83
N ASP A 17 2.02 -9.32 5.42
CA ASP A 17 1.69 -10.73 5.25
C ASP A 17 1.27 -11.03 3.80
N VAL A 18 0.46 -10.16 3.18
CA VAL A 18 0.10 -10.28 1.77
C VAL A 18 1.35 -10.20 0.88
N SER A 19 2.25 -9.25 1.12
CA SER A 19 3.51 -9.12 0.36
C SER A 19 4.39 -10.35 0.51
N ARG A 20 4.46 -10.94 1.71
CA ARG A 20 5.18 -12.20 1.98
C ARG A 20 4.59 -13.36 1.20
N MET A 21 3.27 -13.56 1.29
CA MET A 21 2.57 -14.63 0.57
C MET A 21 2.73 -14.49 -0.96
N ILE A 22 2.70 -13.25 -1.48
CA ILE A 22 2.95 -12.99 -2.90
C ILE A 22 4.36 -13.45 -3.29
N LYS A 23 5.40 -13.15 -2.48
CA LYS A 23 6.79 -13.57 -2.72
C LYS A 23 6.96 -15.08 -2.67
N GLU A 24 6.19 -15.80 -1.85
CA GLU A 24 6.24 -17.28 -1.78
C GLU A 24 5.68 -17.96 -3.05
N VAL A 25 4.77 -17.30 -3.76
CA VAL A 25 4.14 -17.80 -5.00
C VAL A 25 4.96 -17.44 -6.26
N ALA A 26 6.07 -16.71 -6.10
CA ALA A 26 6.95 -16.37 -7.21
C ALA A 26 7.56 -17.62 -7.86
N PRO A 27 7.72 -17.65 -9.19
CA PRO A 27 8.24 -18.83 -9.90
C PRO A 27 9.68 -19.11 -9.48
N ARG A 28 9.90 -20.28 -8.89
CA ARG A 28 11.25 -20.75 -8.56
C ARG A 28 11.87 -21.36 -9.81
N LYS A 29 13.08 -20.96 -10.18
CA LYS A 29 13.79 -21.34 -11.42
C LYS A 29 14.09 -22.86 -11.57
N GLN A 30 13.63 -23.75 -10.71
CA GLN A 30 14.31 -25.04 -10.51
C GLN A 30 13.53 -26.33 -10.81
N CYS A 31 12.31 -26.33 -11.38
CA CYS A 31 11.65 -27.62 -11.64
C CYS A 31 10.75 -27.59 -12.89
N ARG A 32 11.15 -28.31 -13.93
CA ARG A 32 10.45 -28.46 -15.21
C ARG A 32 9.14 -29.25 -15.14
N ASP A 33 9.03 -30.22 -14.21
CA ASP A 33 7.84 -31.10 -14.10
C ASP A 33 6.70 -30.53 -13.24
N THR A 34 6.91 -29.36 -12.61
CA THR A 34 5.95 -28.74 -11.67
C THR A 34 5.21 -27.54 -12.26
N ASP A 35 5.48 -27.16 -13.51
CA ASP A 35 4.99 -25.89 -14.06
C ASP A 35 3.47 -25.81 -14.16
N HIS A 36 2.79 -26.92 -14.49
CA HIS A 36 1.33 -27.00 -14.50
C HIS A 36 0.71 -26.86 -13.09
N ALA A 37 1.28 -27.52 -12.09
CA ALA A 37 0.83 -27.44 -10.71
C ALA A 37 1.05 -26.02 -10.16
N MET A 38 2.21 -25.43 -10.45
CA MET A 38 2.54 -24.06 -10.06
C MET A 38 1.63 -23.02 -10.73
N ALA A 39 1.34 -23.15 -12.03
CA ALA A 39 0.42 -22.27 -12.74
C ALA A 39 -0.99 -22.33 -12.14
N ASN A 40 -1.47 -23.52 -11.77
CA ASN A 40 -2.76 -23.70 -11.09
C ASN A 40 -2.74 -23.10 -9.67
N ALA A 41 -1.67 -23.31 -8.91
CA ALA A 41 -1.49 -22.74 -7.58
C ALA A 41 -1.49 -21.20 -7.66
N PHE A 42 -0.69 -20.63 -8.57
CA PHE A 42 -0.68 -19.19 -8.82
C PHE A 42 -2.07 -18.66 -9.14
N ALA A 43 -2.80 -19.29 -10.08
CA ALA A 43 -4.12 -18.84 -10.47
C ALA A 43 -5.12 -18.83 -9.31
N ARG A 44 -5.10 -19.86 -8.46
CA ARG A 44 -5.96 -19.94 -7.27
C ARG A 44 -5.60 -18.86 -6.26
N THR A 45 -4.32 -18.73 -5.94
CA THR A 45 -3.82 -17.76 -4.95
C THR A 45 -4.07 -16.32 -5.42
N HIS A 46 -3.81 -16.01 -6.69
CA HIS A 46 -4.08 -14.69 -7.24
C HIS A 46 -5.57 -14.32 -7.19
N ARG A 47 -6.48 -15.27 -7.49
CA ARG A 47 -7.92 -15.07 -7.34
C ARG A 47 -8.33 -14.83 -5.88
N SER A 48 -7.77 -15.59 -4.95
CA SER A 48 -8.03 -15.40 -3.53
C SER A 48 -7.59 -14.02 -3.06
N PHE A 49 -6.43 -13.53 -3.52
CA PHE A 49 -5.98 -12.17 -3.22
C PHE A 49 -6.88 -11.09 -3.84
N GLN A 50 -7.37 -11.29 -5.06
CA GLN A 50 -8.33 -10.36 -5.66
C GLN A 50 -9.64 -10.27 -4.88
N LEU A 51 -10.15 -11.39 -4.37
CA LEU A 51 -11.33 -11.41 -3.52
C LEU A 51 -11.08 -10.70 -2.18
N LEU A 52 -9.95 -11.00 -1.56
CA LEU A 52 -9.52 -10.36 -0.32
C LEU A 52 -9.35 -8.85 -0.49
N GLN A 53 -8.76 -8.41 -1.60
CA GLN A 53 -8.66 -6.99 -1.95
C GLN A 53 -10.02 -6.31 -2.08
N LYS A 54 -11.00 -6.97 -2.73
CA LYS A 54 -12.36 -6.43 -2.84
C LYS A 54 -13.04 -6.30 -1.49
N GLN A 55 -12.89 -7.29 -0.62
CA GLN A 55 -13.41 -7.23 0.74
C GLN A 55 -12.74 -6.12 1.53
N PHE A 56 -11.41 -6.04 1.48
CA PHE A 56 -10.66 -4.97 2.13
C PHE A 56 -11.09 -3.58 1.64
N ALA A 57 -11.23 -3.39 0.32
CA ALA A 57 -11.69 -2.14 -0.26
C ALA A 57 -13.09 -1.74 0.21
N SER A 58 -14.00 -2.71 0.34
CA SER A 58 -15.36 -2.47 0.82
C SER A 58 -15.40 -2.00 2.28
N PHE A 59 -14.57 -2.59 3.14
CA PHE A 59 -14.57 -2.24 4.58
C PHE A 59 -13.71 -1.02 4.88
N TYR A 60 -12.53 -0.93 4.29
CA TYR A 60 -11.50 0.04 4.69
C TYR A 60 -11.33 1.21 3.74
N GLY A 61 -11.85 1.18 2.51
CA GLY A 61 -11.59 2.21 1.50
C GLY A 61 -11.96 3.63 1.98
N ASN A 62 -13.14 3.82 2.56
CA ASN A 62 -13.57 5.11 3.09
C ASN A 62 -12.84 5.47 4.39
N TYR A 63 -12.59 4.48 5.26
CA TYR A 63 -11.84 4.68 6.49
C TYR A 63 -10.41 5.14 6.21
N MET A 64 -9.75 4.55 5.23
CA MET A 64 -8.40 4.92 4.80
C MET A 64 -8.32 6.37 4.35
N SER A 65 -9.27 6.81 3.51
CA SER A 65 -9.33 8.19 3.05
C SER A 65 -9.50 9.17 4.21
N PHE A 66 -10.43 8.89 5.12
CA PHE A 66 -10.68 9.72 6.30
C PHE A 66 -9.46 9.78 7.23
N THR A 67 -8.85 8.64 7.53
CA THR A 67 -7.69 8.55 8.42
C THR A 67 -6.48 9.29 7.85
N GLN A 68 -6.25 9.18 6.55
CA GLN A 68 -5.17 9.88 5.86
C GLN A 68 -5.35 11.40 5.92
N THR A 69 -6.55 11.89 5.61
CA THR A 69 -6.87 13.32 5.67
C THR A 69 -6.72 13.85 7.10
N SER A 70 -7.22 13.11 8.10
CA SER A 70 -7.08 13.49 9.51
C SER A 70 -5.62 13.53 9.95
N ALA A 71 -4.79 12.58 9.52
CA ALA A 71 -3.38 12.56 9.85
C ALA A 71 -2.62 13.75 9.25
N ILE A 72 -2.90 14.11 7.99
CA ILE A 72 -2.34 15.32 7.35
C ILE A 72 -2.71 16.56 8.19
N TYR A 73 -3.98 16.70 8.54
CA TYR A 73 -4.45 17.82 9.35
C TYR A 73 -3.73 17.90 10.70
N VAL A 74 -3.57 16.78 11.41
CA VAL A 74 -2.85 16.71 12.69
C VAL A 74 -1.38 17.13 12.52
N VAL A 75 -0.70 16.69 11.45
CA VAL A 75 0.67 17.11 11.17
C VAL A 75 0.77 18.61 10.96
N VAL A 76 -0.10 19.18 10.12
CA VAL A 76 -0.11 20.64 9.82
C VAL A 76 -0.35 21.46 11.08
N VAL A 77 -1.37 21.13 11.88
CA VAL A 77 -1.69 21.85 13.12
C VAL A 77 -0.56 21.77 14.14
N ASN A 78 0.03 20.58 14.34
CA ASN A 78 1.13 20.44 15.29
C ASN A 78 2.40 21.16 14.81
N THR A 79 2.66 21.20 13.50
CA THR A 79 3.77 21.98 12.93
C THR A 79 3.57 23.48 13.22
N TYR A 80 2.36 23.99 12.99
CA TYR A 80 2.02 25.37 13.30
C TYR A 80 2.22 25.69 14.80
N LEU A 81 1.67 24.85 15.69
CA LEU A 81 1.82 25.03 17.14
C LEU A 81 3.29 24.94 17.61
N ALA A 82 4.12 24.17 16.91
CA ALA A 82 5.55 24.07 17.19
C ALA A 82 6.27 25.37 16.82
N VAL A 83 5.97 25.94 15.65
CA VAL A 83 6.64 27.14 15.14
C VAL A 83 6.16 28.39 15.87
N VAL A 84 4.86 28.62 15.95
CA VAL A 84 4.29 29.84 16.54
C VAL A 84 4.29 29.79 18.07
N GLY A 85 3.97 28.62 18.65
CA GLY A 85 3.91 28.43 20.10
C GLY A 85 5.22 28.03 20.75
N GLY A 86 6.28 27.79 19.98
CA GLY A 86 7.60 27.33 20.50
C GLY A 86 7.54 25.95 21.20
N SER A 87 6.52 25.13 20.88
CA SER A 87 6.25 23.89 21.59
C SER A 87 7.05 22.72 21.03
N VAL A 88 8.11 22.30 21.72
CA VAL A 88 8.90 21.11 21.35
C VAL A 88 8.03 19.84 21.30
N ARG A 89 7.05 19.72 22.18
CA ARG A 89 6.12 18.56 22.19
C ARG A 89 5.33 18.47 20.89
N SER A 90 4.83 19.60 20.40
CA SER A 90 4.09 19.66 19.11
C SER A 90 4.99 19.29 17.94
N LEU A 91 6.27 19.70 17.96
CA LEU A 91 7.25 19.33 16.95
C LEU A 91 7.47 17.82 16.90
N VAL A 92 7.71 17.21 18.07
CA VAL A 92 7.90 15.75 18.17
C VAL A 92 6.67 14.99 17.68
N LEU A 93 5.46 15.47 18.03
CA LEU A 93 4.21 14.87 17.55
C LEU A 93 4.04 15.01 16.02
N ALA A 94 4.34 16.19 15.47
CA ALA A 94 4.25 16.42 14.01
C ALA A 94 5.19 15.49 13.24
N VAL A 95 6.46 15.42 13.64
CA VAL A 95 7.48 14.57 12.99
C VAL A 95 7.12 13.09 13.16
N GLY A 96 6.74 12.66 14.36
CA GLY A 96 6.34 11.27 14.62
C GLY A 96 5.12 10.85 13.80
N MET A 97 4.11 11.70 13.70
CA MET A 97 2.92 11.43 12.89
C MET A 97 3.23 11.43 11.38
N ALA A 98 4.03 12.37 10.89
CA ALA A 98 4.45 12.39 9.49
C ALA A 98 5.22 11.12 9.13
N TYR A 99 6.18 10.72 9.96
CA TYR A 99 6.92 9.47 9.79
C TYR A 99 5.99 8.24 9.79
N GLY A 100 5.05 8.17 10.74
CA GLY A 100 4.06 7.08 10.80
C GLY A 100 3.21 6.98 9.55
N VAL A 101 2.75 8.11 8.99
CA VAL A 101 1.99 8.15 7.73
C VAL A 101 2.82 7.64 6.56
N VAL A 102 4.08 8.05 6.45
CA VAL A 102 4.98 7.58 5.39
C VAL A 102 5.18 6.08 5.47
N GLN A 103 5.55 5.55 6.65
CA GLN A 103 5.75 4.10 6.85
C GLN A 103 4.49 3.30 6.53
N PHE A 104 3.33 3.81 6.90
CA PHE A 104 2.05 3.19 6.61
C PHE A 104 1.76 3.13 5.10
N LEU A 105 1.98 4.23 4.39
CA LEU A 105 1.78 4.29 2.94
C LEU A 105 2.80 3.44 2.18
N GLU A 106 4.07 3.42 2.63
CA GLU A 106 5.11 2.57 2.04
C GLU A 106 4.78 1.08 2.17
N ALA A 107 4.30 0.65 3.34
CA ALA A 107 3.87 -0.74 3.54
C ALA A 107 2.75 -1.15 2.58
N MET A 108 1.83 -0.25 2.30
CA MET A 108 0.75 -0.49 1.33
C MET A 108 1.23 -0.43 -0.13
N ALA A 109 2.12 0.50 -0.46
CA ALA A 109 2.71 0.62 -1.79
C ALA A 109 3.55 -0.62 -2.15
N GLU A 110 4.18 -1.26 -1.16
CA GLU A 110 4.93 -2.51 -1.34
C GLU A 110 4.04 -3.65 -1.87
N VAL A 111 2.77 -3.73 -1.48
CA VAL A 111 1.82 -4.73 -2.02
C VAL A 111 1.65 -4.54 -3.52
N CYS A 112 1.46 -3.30 -3.96
CA CYS A 112 1.31 -2.95 -5.37
C CYS A 112 2.58 -3.32 -6.16
N HIS A 113 3.75 -2.93 -5.65
CA HIS A 113 5.04 -3.20 -6.27
C HIS A 113 5.32 -4.70 -6.37
N THR A 114 5.22 -5.41 -5.25
CA THR A 114 5.47 -6.87 -5.20
C THR A 114 4.52 -7.65 -6.12
N SER A 115 3.24 -7.22 -6.19
CA SER A 115 2.27 -7.83 -7.12
C SER A 115 2.61 -7.58 -8.59
N SER A 116 3.07 -6.37 -8.91
CA SER A 116 3.52 -6.02 -10.27
C SER A 116 4.75 -6.85 -10.67
N ASP A 117 5.74 -6.94 -9.78
CA ASP A 117 6.95 -7.73 -10.02
C ASP A 117 6.63 -9.21 -10.24
N LEU A 118 5.74 -9.78 -9.41
CA LEU A 118 5.26 -11.15 -9.58
C LEU A 118 4.66 -11.38 -10.96
N LEU A 119 3.80 -10.48 -11.43
CA LEU A 119 3.20 -10.60 -12.77
C LEU A 119 4.25 -10.45 -13.87
N HIS A 120 5.27 -9.61 -13.68
CA HIS A 120 6.38 -9.50 -14.60
C HIS A 120 7.26 -10.75 -14.65
N GLU A 121 7.54 -11.35 -13.50
CA GLU A 121 8.30 -12.62 -13.42
C GLU A 121 7.58 -13.75 -14.13
N TRP A 122 6.29 -13.93 -13.91
CA TRP A 122 5.48 -14.93 -14.60
C TRP A 122 5.40 -14.68 -16.12
N ARG A 123 5.50 -13.44 -16.57
CA ARG A 123 5.57 -13.11 -18.01
C ARG A 123 6.89 -13.58 -18.66
N ARG A 124 7.96 -13.67 -17.88
CA ARG A 124 9.30 -14.12 -18.34
C ARG A 124 9.45 -15.63 -18.38
N VAL A 125 8.57 -16.38 -17.70
CA VAL A 125 8.58 -17.85 -17.74
C VAL A 125 8.29 -18.30 -19.18
N SER A 126 9.03 -19.33 -19.63
CA SER A 126 8.88 -19.86 -20.99
C SER A 126 7.45 -20.30 -21.27
N ARG A 127 6.88 -19.82 -22.38
CA ARG A 127 5.51 -20.16 -22.78
C ARG A 127 5.35 -21.63 -23.19
N ALA A 128 6.44 -22.32 -23.55
CA ALA A 128 6.42 -23.71 -24.01
C ALA A 128 6.04 -24.68 -22.88
N ASP A 129 6.35 -24.31 -21.64
CA ASP A 129 6.21 -25.17 -20.47
C ASP A 129 4.90 -24.89 -19.69
N LEU A 130 4.10 -23.91 -20.13
CA LEU A 130 2.87 -23.48 -19.43
C LEU A 130 1.61 -24.00 -20.11
N PRO A 131 0.51 -24.27 -19.34
CA PRO A 131 -0.79 -24.64 -19.89
C PRO A 131 -1.31 -23.61 -20.91
N LEU A 132 -1.96 -24.04 -21.98
CA LEU A 132 -2.50 -23.16 -23.02
C LEU A 132 -3.47 -22.09 -22.51
N TRP A 133 -4.14 -22.33 -21.39
CA TRP A 133 -5.05 -21.37 -20.75
C TRP A 133 -4.32 -20.27 -19.97
N PHE A 134 -3.10 -20.55 -19.47
CA PHE A 134 -2.37 -19.66 -18.58
C PHE A 134 -2.03 -18.29 -19.19
N PRO A 135 -1.56 -18.19 -20.47
CA PRO A 135 -1.29 -16.88 -21.08
C PRO A 135 -2.53 -15.98 -21.18
N ARG A 136 -3.71 -16.57 -21.41
CA ARG A 136 -4.98 -15.83 -21.43
C ARG A 136 -5.37 -15.35 -20.03
N PHE A 137 -5.25 -16.24 -19.04
CA PHE A 137 -5.49 -15.91 -17.64
C PHE A 137 -4.53 -14.81 -17.17
N HIS A 138 -3.22 -14.94 -17.43
CA HIS A 138 -2.22 -13.96 -17.04
C HIS A 138 -2.48 -12.57 -17.64
N LYS A 139 -2.93 -12.49 -18.91
CA LYS A 139 -3.33 -11.22 -19.53
C LYS A 139 -4.53 -10.56 -18.84
N SER A 140 -5.39 -11.33 -18.22
CA SER A 140 -6.55 -10.83 -17.47
C SER A 140 -6.22 -10.46 -16.03
N CYS A 141 -5.06 -10.89 -15.51
CA CYS A 141 -4.61 -10.56 -14.17
C CYS A 141 -4.23 -9.09 -14.09
N ARG A 142 -4.84 -8.40 -13.13
CA ARG A 142 -4.43 -7.05 -12.74
C ARG A 142 -3.53 -7.15 -11.51
N PHE A 143 -2.60 -6.21 -11.39
CA PHE A 143 -1.83 -6.10 -10.15
C PHE A 143 -2.75 -5.80 -8.97
N LEU A 144 -2.35 -6.28 -7.80
CA LEU A 144 -3.07 -6.02 -6.56
C LEU A 144 -2.69 -4.63 -6.06
N TYR A 145 -3.67 -3.88 -5.58
CA TYR A 145 -3.47 -2.54 -5.04
C TYR A 145 -4.40 -2.31 -3.86
N ILE A 146 -4.04 -1.41 -2.99
CA ILE A 146 -4.88 -1.00 -1.87
C ILE A 146 -5.57 0.32 -2.25
N PRO A 147 -6.91 0.33 -2.41
CA PRO A 147 -7.61 1.54 -2.78
C PRO A 147 -7.76 2.48 -1.58
N VAL A 148 -7.61 3.77 -1.82
CA VAL A 148 -7.91 4.85 -0.88
C VAL A 148 -9.15 5.59 -1.38
N GLY A 149 -10.28 5.36 -0.74
CA GLY A 149 -11.56 5.85 -1.23
C GLY A 149 -11.95 5.20 -2.57
N ARG A 150 -12.53 6.01 -3.47
CA ARG A 150 -13.02 5.54 -4.78
C ARG A 150 -12.11 5.94 -5.95
N PHE A 151 -11.14 6.83 -5.73
CA PHE A 151 -10.42 7.52 -6.81
C PHE A 151 -8.95 7.19 -6.88
N PHE A 152 -8.34 6.77 -5.76
CA PHE A 152 -6.90 6.56 -5.67
C PHE A 152 -6.56 5.16 -5.19
N TYR A 153 -5.36 4.71 -5.51
CA TYR A 153 -4.73 3.53 -4.93
C TYR A 153 -3.34 3.93 -4.41
N VAL A 154 -2.86 3.20 -3.43
CA VAL A 154 -1.56 3.48 -2.83
C VAL A 154 -0.46 2.92 -3.72
N ASP A 155 0.34 3.82 -4.25
CA ASP A 155 1.61 3.55 -4.92
C ASP A 155 2.71 4.47 -4.35
N ARG A 156 3.93 4.30 -4.81
CA ARG A 156 5.04 5.16 -4.38
C ARG A 156 4.88 6.62 -4.79
N GLY A 157 4.18 6.89 -5.89
CA GLY A 157 3.86 8.25 -6.32
C GLY A 157 2.93 8.94 -5.33
N LEU A 158 1.93 8.24 -4.81
CA LEU A 158 1.02 8.78 -3.80
C LEU A 158 1.76 9.14 -2.51
N VAL A 159 2.76 8.36 -2.08
CA VAL A 159 3.57 8.67 -0.89
C VAL A 159 4.25 10.04 -1.03
N LEU A 160 4.88 10.28 -2.17
CA LEU A 160 5.54 11.57 -2.46
C LEU A 160 4.53 12.72 -2.54
N THR A 161 3.37 12.48 -3.15
CA THR A 161 2.29 13.48 -3.23
C THR A 161 1.77 13.86 -1.86
N VAL A 162 1.57 12.90 -0.97
CA VAL A 162 1.12 13.17 0.41
C VAL A 162 2.16 13.96 1.19
N LEU A 163 3.46 13.63 1.04
CA LEU A 163 4.54 14.41 1.64
C LEU A 163 4.57 15.85 1.14
N ALA A 164 4.45 16.05 -0.17
CA ALA A 164 4.39 17.39 -0.75
C ALA A 164 3.20 18.19 -0.19
N ILE A 165 2.01 17.59 -0.12
CA ILE A 165 0.82 18.23 0.46
C ILE A 165 1.04 18.60 1.93
N MET A 166 1.68 17.73 2.74
CA MET A 166 2.00 18.04 4.13
C MET A 166 2.92 19.24 4.26
N LEU A 167 3.98 19.30 3.44
CA LEU A 167 4.95 20.39 3.44
C LEU A 167 4.31 21.71 2.97
N ASP A 168 3.58 21.70 1.86
CA ASP A 168 2.95 22.88 1.30
C ASP A 168 1.91 23.49 2.25
N ASN A 169 1.06 22.65 2.84
CA ASN A 169 0.08 23.13 3.83
C ASN A 169 0.75 23.65 5.09
N SER A 170 1.81 22.99 5.59
CA SER A 170 2.55 23.45 6.76
C SER A 170 3.21 24.81 6.50
N ALA A 171 3.86 24.97 5.34
CA ALA A 171 4.48 26.23 4.91
C ALA A 171 3.44 27.35 4.75
N SER A 172 2.32 27.04 4.08
CA SER A 172 1.23 28.03 3.87
C SER A 172 0.63 28.53 5.18
N VAL A 173 0.40 27.64 6.14
CA VAL A 173 -0.14 28.01 7.44
C VAL A 173 0.86 28.88 8.21
N ILE A 174 2.15 28.53 8.21
CA ILE A 174 3.18 29.32 8.86
C ILE A 174 3.25 30.72 8.25
N LEU A 175 3.32 30.84 6.90
CA LEU A 175 3.40 32.12 6.19
C LEU A 175 2.17 33.00 6.36
N THR A 176 1.01 32.42 6.63
CA THR A 176 -0.23 33.18 6.81
C THR A 176 -0.34 33.79 8.21
N PHE A 177 0.26 33.15 9.21
CA PHE A 177 0.07 33.51 10.63
C PHE A 177 1.37 33.98 11.34
N CYS A 178 2.50 33.96 10.68
CA CYS A 178 3.76 34.58 11.12
C CYS A 178 4.04 35.87 10.36
#